data_939300903d1becbd5f4e7dbbba5e2fbe
#
_entry.id   939300903d1becbd5f4e7dbbba5e2fbe
#
_cell.length_a   1.000
_cell.length_b   1.000
_cell.length_c   1.000
_cell.angle_alpha   90.00
_cell.angle_beta   90.00
_cell.angle_gamma   90.00
#
_symmetry.space_group_name_H-M   'P 1'
#
loop_
_entity.id
_entity.type
_entity.pdbx_description
1 polymer ?
#
loop_
_entity_poly.entity_id
_entity_poly.type
_entity_poly.pdbx_seq_one_letter_code
_entity_poly.pdbx_strand_id
1 'polypeptide(L)'
;MPGNRRLYIVWAGSILTGAALLAARPAVQGPETGSIAGEVRLSGSAAVDQRVVTTDERYCGSEVPSEAIVAGSDGGLLNSVVYLEGLQHNGGSANTVLRLDNEGCAFVPHVQAGMAGSRLEVTNADPIMHNTHLFLQYGSRSRSLLNMALPTAGVRLDASRGARWPGVIEVRCDVHQWMSAYILLFEHPYYAVTDSLGRFRIEGVPVGTYTVKVWHETLGELEDEVKVEPDKTASIAFLFGE
;
A
#
# COMPACT_ATOMS: atom_id res chain seq x y z
N MET A 1 64.39 18.07 -81.41
CA MET A 1 63.55 17.13 -80.66
C MET A 1 62.96 17.86 -79.48
N PRO A 2 61.62 18.15 -79.42
CA PRO A 2 61.01 18.95 -78.36
C PRO A 2 60.58 18.09 -77.18
N GLY A 3 60.91 18.57 -75.99
CA GLY A 3 60.58 17.93 -74.71
C GLY A 3 59.18 18.30 -74.27
N ASN A 4 58.41 17.30 -73.89
CA ASN A 4 57.08 17.39 -73.35
C ASN A 4 57.12 17.88 -71.94
N ARG A 5 56.54 19.04 -71.66
CA ARG A 5 56.23 19.53 -70.29
C ARG A 5 54.82 19.06 -69.90
N ARG A 6 54.71 18.19 -68.93
CA ARG A 6 53.45 17.82 -68.36
C ARG A 6 53.04 18.84 -67.29
N LEU A 7 51.88 19.42 -67.51
CA LEU A 7 51.23 20.35 -66.54
C LEU A 7 50.48 19.52 -65.48
N TYR A 8 50.81 19.67 -64.20
CA TYR A 8 50.09 19.06 -63.14
C TYR A 8 49.06 20.07 -62.61
N ILE A 9 47.77 19.74 -62.74
CA ILE A 9 46.67 20.52 -62.13
C ILE A 9 46.48 19.97 -60.74
N VAL A 10 46.79 20.80 -59.73
CA VAL A 10 46.48 20.49 -58.31
C VAL A 10 45.05 20.94 -58.00
N TRP A 11 44.17 20.00 -57.73
CA TRP A 11 42.83 20.26 -57.23
C TRP A 11 42.92 20.52 -55.72
N ALA A 12 42.66 21.74 -55.24
CA ALA A 12 42.43 22.06 -53.83
C ALA A 12 41.03 21.66 -53.44
N GLY A 13 40.88 20.51 -52.77
CA GLY A 13 39.60 20.07 -52.19
C GLY A 13 39.29 20.84 -50.91
N SER A 14 38.29 21.70 -50.94
CA SER A 14 37.74 22.34 -49.74
C SER A 14 36.93 21.32 -48.91
N ILE A 15 37.45 20.96 -47.76
CA ILE A 15 36.72 20.12 -46.80
C ILE A 15 35.75 21.03 -46.02
N LEU A 16 34.44 20.96 -46.36
CA LEU A 16 33.37 21.54 -45.57
C LEU A 16 33.11 20.65 -44.36
N THR A 17 33.58 21.06 -43.16
CA THR A 17 33.23 20.43 -41.91
C THR A 17 31.82 20.88 -41.50
N GLY A 18 30.86 20.04 -41.83
CA GLY A 18 29.48 20.23 -41.31
C GLY A 18 29.41 19.93 -39.82
N ALA A 19 29.28 20.97 -38.99
CA ALA A 19 28.93 20.81 -37.60
C ALA A 19 27.46 20.35 -37.49
N ALA A 20 27.23 19.07 -37.20
CA ALA A 20 25.90 18.56 -36.87
C ALA A 20 25.48 19.12 -35.50
N LEU A 21 24.57 20.10 -35.49
CA LEU A 21 23.86 20.50 -34.28
C LEU A 21 22.96 19.32 -33.84
N LEU A 22 23.39 18.60 -32.84
CA LEU A 22 22.53 17.67 -32.10
C LEU A 22 21.50 18.51 -31.32
N ALA A 23 20.32 18.70 -31.90
CA ALA A 23 19.17 19.25 -31.20
C ALA A 23 18.83 18.30 -30.04
N ALA A 24 19.07 18.73 -28.81
CA ALA A 24 18.64 18.03 -27.61
C ALA A 24 17.10 17.89 -27.68
N ARG A 25 16.61 16.65 -27.73
CA ARG A 25 15.17 16.37 -27.62
C ARG A 25 14.72 16.87 -26.25
N PRO A 26 13.64 17.69 -26.14
CA PRO A 26 13.08 18.04 -24.86
C PRO A 26 12.73 16.74 -24.12
N ALA A 27 13.22 16.60 -22.90
CA ALA A 27 12.79 15.51 -22.01
C ALA A 27 11.27 15.64 -21.85
N VAL A 28 10.53 14.58 -22.15
CA VAL A 28 9.10 14.49 -21.83
C VAL A 28 9.04 14.47 -20.30
N GLN A 29 8.72 15.60 -19.71
CA GLN A 29 8.44 15.69 -18.27
C GLN A 29 7.19 14.87 -18.02
N GLY A 30 7.26 13.94 -17.07
CA GLY A 30 6.09 13.25 -16.54
C GLY A 30 5.11 14.26 -15.91
N PRO A 31 3.89 13.84 -15.58
CA PRO A 31 2.95 14.72 -14.88
C PRO A 31 3.59 15.28 -13.61
N GLU A 32 3.40 16.57 -13.37
CA GLU A 32 3.83 17.21 -12.12
C GLU A 32 3.15 16.52 -10.94
N THR A 33 3.89 16.23 -9.89
CA THR A 33 3.40 15.53 -8.70
C THR A 33 3.75 16.28 -7.43
N GLY A 34 2.99 16.03 -6.37
CA GLY A 34 3.31 16.42 -5.01
C GLY A 34 3.14 15.25 -4.06
N SER A 35 2.97 15.53 -2.80
CA SER A 35 2.68 14.54 -1.78
C SER A 35 1.58 15.02 -0.83
N ILE A 36 0.97 14.08 -0.12
CA ILE A 36 0.00 14.35 0.95
C ILE A 36 0.57 13.71 2.22
N ALA A 37 0.59 14.45 3.32
CA ALA A 37 1.00 13.92 4.62
C ALA A 37 0.08 14.45 5.72
N GLY A 38 0.00 13.70 6.81
CA GLY A 38 -0.85 14.11 7.92
C GLY A 38 -0.89 13.13 9.06
N GLU A 39 -1.89 13.32 9.90
CA GLU A 39 -2.11 12.50 11.10
C GLU A 39 -3.58 12.09 11.19
N VAL A 40 -3.79 10.87 11.68
CA VAL A 40 -5.09 10.35 12.08
C VAL A 40 -5.07 10.19 13.61
N ARG A 41 -6.03 10.75 14.30
CA ARG A 41 -6.07 10.76 15.75
C ARG A 41 -7.42 10.27 16.27
N LEU A 42 -7.39 9.78 17.51
CA LEU A 42 -8.58 9.45 18.29
C LEU A 42 -8.80 10.53 19.35
N SER A 43 -10.02 11.06 19.44
CA SER A 43 -10.45 11.91 20.55
C SER A 43 -10.66 11.06 21.81
N GLY A 44 -10.01 11.43 22.89
CA GLY A 44 -10.05 10.64 24.13
C GLY A 44 -8.96 9.55 24.19
N SER A 45 -9.22 8.52 25.01
CA SER A 45 -8.30 7.40 25.20
C SER A 45 -8.91 6.10 24.66
N ALA A 46 -8.14 5.33 23.92
CA ALA A 46 -8.51 3.94 23.63
C ALA A 46 -8.47 3.12 24.92
N ALA A 47 -9.54 2.37 25.20
CA ALA A 47 -9.49 1.36 26.25
C ALA A 47 -8.56 0.22 25.77
N VAL A 48 -7.69 -0.24 26.67
CA VAL A 48 -6.95 -1.47 26.42
C VAL A 48 -7.93 -2.63 26.55
N ASP A 49 -8.33 -3.19 25.43
CA ASP A 49 -9.25 -4.33 25.37
C ASP A 49 -8.46 -5.63 25.22
N GLN A 50 -8.99 -6.71 25.82
CA GLN A 50 -8.41 -8.04 25.74
C GLN A 50 -9.45 -8.99 25.14
N ARG A 51 -8.98 -9.88 24.29
CA ARG A 51 -9.80 -10.97 23.72
C ARG A 51 -9.49 -12.26 24.42
N VAL A 52 -10.55 -12.94 24.89
CA VAL A 52 -10.45 -14.23 25.56
C VAL A 52 -10.02 -15.29 24.57
N VAL A 53 -8.98 -16.03 24.91
CA VAL A 53 -8.53 -17.22 24.18
C VAL A 53 -9.41 -18.40 24.57
N THR A 54 -9.93 -19.14 23.57
CA THR A 54 -10.87 -20.23 23.79
C THR A 54 -10.31 -21.61 23.37
N THR A 55 -9.17 -21.62 22.69
CA THR A 55 -8.47 -22.84 22.23
C THR A 55 -6.96 -22.59 22.31
N ASP A 56 -6.16 -23.64 22.37
CA ASP A 56 -4.69 -23.59 22.40
C ASP A 56 -4.10 -22.66 23.48
N GLU A 57 -4.78 -22.53 24.64
CA GLU A 57 -4.39 -21.66 25.75
C GLU A 57 -2.95 -21.93 26.27
N ARG A 58 -2.45 -23.16 26.10
CA ARG A 58 -1.07 -23.49 26.49
C ARG A 58 -0.03 -22.69 25.71
N TYR A 59 -0.36 -22.29 24.47
CA TYR A 59 0.52 -21.54 23.60
C TYR A 59 0.15 -20.07 23.57
N CYS A 60 -1.14 -19.77 23.36
CA CYS A 60 -1.64 -18.40 23.17
C CYS A 60 -1.86 -17.62 24.50
N GLY A 61 -1.85 -18.31 25.67
CA GLY A 61 -2.26 -17.71 26.93
C GLY A 61 -3.77 -17.71 27.09
N SER A 62 -4.28 -17.09 28.16
CA SER A 62 -5.73 -16.97 28.41
C SER A 62 -6.38 -15.79 27.72
N GLU A 63 -5.61 -14.77 27.40
CA GLU A 63 -6.05 -13.52 26.76
C GLU A 63 -4.97 -13.01 25.81
N VAL A 64 -5.40 -12.34 24.74
CA VAL A 64 -4.53 -11.62 23.80
C VAL A 64 -4.98 -10.17 23.66
N PRO A 65 -4.07 -9.22 23.42
CA PRO A 65 -4.45 -7.82 23.17
C PRO A 65 -5.40 -7.71 21.97
N SER A 66 -6.43 -6.89 22.09
CA SER A 66 -7.27 -6.49 20.95
C SER A 66 -6.54 -5.44 20.13
N GLU A 67 -6.49 -5.62 18.81
CA GLU A 67 -5.94 -4.64 17.88
C GLU A 67 -7.01 -3.78 17.22
N ALA A 68 -8.28 -3.94 17.64
CA ALA A 68 -9.43 -3.25 17.05
C ALA A 68 -9.37 -1.73 17.17
N ILE A 69 -8.78 -1.18 18.24
CA ILE A 69 -8.43 0.24 18.37
C ILE A 69 -7.08 0.33 19.08
N VAL A 70 -6.06 0.76 18.37
CA VAL A 70 -4.72 0.98 18.93
C VAL A 70 -4.33 2.44 18.75
N ALA A 71 -4.32 3.18 19.87
CA ALA A 71 -3.92 4.58 19.88
C ALA A 71 -2.70 4.80 20.78
N GLY A 72 -1.77 5.62 20.31
CA GLY A 72 -0.62 6.08 21.09
C GLY A 72 -1.05 6.99 22.25
N SER A 73 -0.14 7.26 23.18
CA SER A 73 -0.38 8.13 24.34
C SER A 73 -0.73 9.57 23.96
N ASP A 74 -0.38 9.98 22.76
CA ASP A 74 -0.68 11.29 22.16
C ASP A 74 -1.98 11.29 21.34
N GLY A 75 -2.69 10.14 21.29
CA GLY A 75 -3.92 9.95 20.53
C GLY A 75 -3.70 9.60 19.05
N GLY A 76 -2.47 9.41 18.58
CA GLY A 76 -2.20 8.93 17.22
C GLY A 76 -2.79 7.55 16.98
N LEU A 77 -3.62 7.39 15.95
CA LEU A 77 -4.36 6.15 15.66
C LEU A 77 -3.62 5.28 14.68
N LEU A 78 -3.15 4.12 15.13
CA LEU A 78 -2.54 3.07 14.31
C LEU A 78 -3.60 2.33 13.49
N ASN A 79 -3.18 1.60 12.48
CA ASN A 79 -4.04 0.73 11.68
C ASN A 79 -5.17 1.45 10.91
N SER A 80 -5.05 2.76 10.68
CA SER A 80 -5.94 3.48 9.78
C SER A 80 -5.37 3.48 8.36
N VAL A 81 -6.22 3.35 7.35
CA VAL A 81 -5.81 3.40 5.94
C VAL A 81 -6.31 4.68 5.32
N VAL A 82 -5.39 5.54 4.89
CA VAL A 82 -5.68 6.80 4.20
C VAL A 82 -5.51 6.59 2.70
N TYR A 83 -6.45 7.05 1.89
CA TYR A 83 -6.42 6.84 0.44
C TYR A 83 -7.16 7.93 -0.33
N LEU A 84 -6.87 8.06 -1.61
CA LEU A 84 -7.57 8.98 -2.51
C LEU A 84 -8.79 8.28 -3.11
N GLU A 85 -9.96 8.93 -3.07
CA GLU A 85 -11.19 8.38 -3.63
C GLU A 85 -11.27 8.55 -5.15
N GLY A 86 -11.89 7.57 -5.83
CA GLY A 86 -12.33 7.68 -7.21
C GLY A 86 -11.24 7.67 -8.28
N LEU A 87 -9.99 7.39 -7.90
CA LEU A 87 -8.90 7.29 -8.85
C LEU A 87 -8.81 5.91 -9.48
N GLN A 88 -8.61 5.91 -10.80
CA GLN A 88 -8.20 4.71 -11.54
C GLN A 88 -6.80 4.93 -12.07
N HIS A 89 -5.94 3.95 -11.89
CA HIS A 89 -4.56 4.02 -12.37
C HIS A 89 -4.39 3.12 -13.60
N ASN A 90 -4.27 3.75 -14.77
CA ASN A 90 -4.11 3.05 -16.05
C ASN A 90 -2.67 2.58 -16.33
N GLY A 91 -1.81 2.52 -15.34
CA GLY A 91 -0.40 2.19 -15.52
C GLY A 91 0.24 1.62 -14.28
N GLY A 92 0.72 0.41 -14.40
CA GLY A 92 1.54 -0.23 -13.37
C GLY A 92 0.94 -1.54 -12.89
N SER A 93 1.72 -2.58 -13.03
CA SER A 93 1.45 -3.86 -12.41
C SER A 93 1.56 -3.72 -10.89
N ALA A 94 0.69 -4.38 -10.17
CA ALA A 94 0.81 -4.57 -8.72
C ALA A 94 2.05 -5.44 -8.43
N ASN A 95 3.25 -4.86 -8.50
CA ASN A 95 4.51 -5.57 -8.19
C ASN A 95 4.76 -5.68 -6.67
N THR A 96 3.78 -5.30 -5.85
CA THR A 96 3.88 -5.38 -4.41
C THR A 96 3.59 -6.80 -3.94
N VAL A 97 4.41 -7.29 -3.01
CA VAL A 97 4.15 -8.52 -2.27
C VAL A 97 3.62 -8.14 -0.90
N LEU A 98 2.35 -8.45 -0.67
CA LEU A 98 1.74 -8.38 0.65
C LEU A 98 2.09 -9.65 1.42
N ARG A 99 2.42 -9.52 2.70
CA ARG A 99 2.71 -10.64 3.59
C ARG A 99 1.80 -10.59 4.79
N LEU A 100 1.26 -11.75 5.14
CA LEU A 100 0.43 -11.93 6.30
C LEU A 100 0.93 -13.15 7.06
N ASP A 101 1.45 -12.91 8.23
CA ASP A 101 2.00 -13.97 9.08
C ASP A 101 1.00 -14.30 10.19
N ASN A 102 0.85 -15.60 10.50
CA ASN A 102 0.21 -16.08 11.72
C ASN A 102 1.33 -16.22 12.74
N GLU A 103 1.45 -15.29 13.69
CA GLU A 103 2.53 -15.22 14.65
C GLU A 103 2.03 -14.75 16.01
N GLY A 104 2.36 -15.50 17.07
CA GLY A 104 1.94 -15.16 18.43
C GLY A 104 0.43 -15.15 18.62
N CYS A 105 -0.29 -16.03 17.91
CA CYS A 105 -1.75 -16.12 17.93
C CYS A 105 -2.46 -14.85 17.43
N ALA A 106 -1.84 -14.14 16.51
CA ALA A 106 -2.36 -12.97 15.81
C ALA A 106 -2.02 -13.03 14.31
N PHE A 107 -2.71 -12.24 13.51
CA PHE A 107 -2.29 -11.94 12.13
C PHE A 107 -1.38 -10.70 12.12
N VAL A 108 -0.21 -10.80 11.52
CA VAL A 108 0.77 -9.72 11.44
C VAL A 108 1.12 -9.41 9.97
N PRO A 109 0.97 -8.15 9.54
CA PRO A 109 0.40 -7.00 10.25
C PRO A 109 -1.12 -7.10 10.38
N HIS A 110 -1.70 -6.44 11.39
CA HIS A 110 -3.14 -6.40 11.59
C HIS A 110 -3.88 -5.69 10.46
N VAL A 111 -3.35 -4.56 9.97
CA VAL A 111 -3.89 -3.84 8.80
C VAL A 111 -2.78 -3.61 7.77
N GLN A 112 -3.08 -3.88 6.51
CA GLN A 112 -2.22 -3.56 5.39
C GLN A 112 -3.01 -3.07 4.18
N ALA A 113 -2.35 -2.33 3.31
CA ALA A 113 -2.94 -1.82 2.08
C ALA A 113 -2.09 -2.22 0.87
N GLY A 114 -2.73 -2.39 -0.28
CA GLY A 114 -2.06 -2.78 -1.52
C GLY A 114 -2.86 -2.45 -2.76
N MET A 115 -2.31 -2.77 -3.92
CA MET A 115 -3.04 -2.73 -5.17
C MET A 115 -3.77 -4.06 -5.42
N ALA A 116 -4.96 -3.99 -5.98
CA ALA A 116 -5.67 -5.17 -6.46
C ALA A 116 -4.81 -5.93 -7.49
N GLY A 117 -4.73 -7.25 -7.34
CA GLY A 117 -3.83 -8.10 -8.12
C GLY A 117 -2.40 -8.23 -7.55
N SER A 118 -2.10 -7.63 -6.40
CA SER A 118 -0.86 -7.86 -5.67
C SER A 118 -0.68 -9.34 -5.33
N ARG A 119 0.57 -9.76 -5.24
CA ARG A 119 0.90 -11.06 -4.66
C ARG A 119 0.64 -11.02 -3.17
N LEU A 120 -0.04 -12.06 -2.63
CA LEU A 120 -0.27 -12.23 -1.19
C LEU A 120 0.37 -13.54 -0.74
N GLU A 121 1.35 -13.45 0.13
CA GLU A 121 1.97 -14.58 0.81
C GLU A 121 1.44 -14.68 2.23
N VAL A 122 1.04 -15.88 2.64
CA VAL A 122 0.58 -16.16 4.01
C VAL A 122 1.50 -17.20 4.63
N THR A 123 1.96 -16.96 5.85
CA THR A 123 2.83 -17.88 6.59
C THR A 123 2.26 -18.23 7.95
N ASN A 124 2.78 -19.31 8.55
CA ASN A 124 2.54 -19.66 9.94
C ASN A 124 3.90 -19.76 10.65
N ALA A 125 4.12 -18.94 11.67
CA ALA A 125 5.29 -18.96 12.53
C ALA A 125 5.04 -19.76 13.82
N ASP A 126 3.76 -20.00 14.16
CA ASP A 126 3.37 -20.69 15.40
C ASP A 126 3.40 -22.21 15.23
N PRO A 127 3.73 -22.97 16.30
CA PRO A 127 3.78 -24.43 16.28
C PRO A 127 2.39 -25.10 16.30
N ILE A 128 1.32 -24.31 16.27
CA ILE A 128 -0.09 -24.72 16.25
C ILE A 128 -0.72 -24.47 14.90
N MET A 129 -1.88 -25.09 14.67
CA MET A 129 -2.61 -24.92 13.43
C MET A 129 -3.37 -23.59 13.41
N HIS A 130 -3.21 -22.83 12.33
CA HIS A 130 -4.07 -21.71 11.97
C HIS A 130 -4.76 -21.99 10.63
N ASN A 131 -5.76 -21.21 10.30
CA ASN A 131 -6.21 -21.04 8.94
C ASN A 131 -6.36 -19.55 8.62
N THR A 132 -6.22 -19.22 7.35
CA THR A 132 -6.44 -17.86 6.83
C THR A 132 -7.64 -17.89 5.92
N HIS A 133 -8.74 -17.28 6.38
CA HIS A 133 -10.00 -17.18 5.68
C HIS A 133 -10.25 -15.74 5.26
N LEU A 134 -10.25 -15.49 3.95
CA LEU A 134 -10.37 -14.15 3.37
C LEU A 134 -11.83 -13.89 2.97
N PHE A 135 -12.38 -12.77 3.42
CA PHE A 135 -13.73 -12.31 3.11
C PHE A 135 -13.71 -10.92 2.49
N LEU A 136 -14.18 -10.77 1.27
CA LEU A 136 -14.40 -9.45 0.67
C LEU A 136 -15.70 -8.85 1.22
N GLN A 137 -15.60 -7.64 1.75
CA GLN A 137 -16.72 -6.92 2.38
C GLN A 137 -17.51 -6.10 1.34
N TYR A 138 -18.85 -6.10 1.46
CA TYR A 138 -19.79 -5.33 0.64
C TYR A 138 -20.88 -4.72 1.56
N GLY A 139 -20.58 -3.59 2.16
CA GLY A 139 -21.45 -3.02 3.20
C GLY A 139 -21.63 -4.01 4.35
N SER A 140 -22.87 -4.42 4.65
CA SER A 140 -23.17 -5.38 5.70
C SER A 140 -23.03 -6.85 5.29
N ARG A 141 -22.61 -7.13 4.06
CA ARG A 141 -22.44 -8.50 3.53
C ARG A 141 -20.97 -8.79 3.27
N SER A 142 -20.61 -10.06 3.34
CA SER A 142 -19.27 -10.52 2.96
C SER A 142 -19.35 -11.76 2.06
N ARG A 143 -18.31 -11.93 1.24
CA ARG A 143 -18.13 -13.10 0.38
C ARG A 143 -16.80 -13.75 0.68
N SER A 144 -16.82 -15.03 1.04
CA SER A 144 -15.59 -15.82 1.15
C SER A 144 -14.87 -15.89 -0.20
N LEU A 145 -13.60 -15.54 -0.20
CA LEU A 145 -12.72 -15.58 -1.36
C LEU A 145 -11.82 -16.81 -1.36
N LEU A 146 -11.28 -17.14 -0.19
CA LEU A 146 -10.26 -18.17 -0.01
C LEU A 146 -10.22 -18.60 1.45
N ASN A 147 -10.08 -19.90 1.71
CA ASN A 147 -9.80 -20.45 3.04
C ASN A 147 -8.67 -21.48 2.93
N MET A 148 -7.61 -21.31 3.71
CA MET A 148 -6.41 -22.14 3.64
C MET A 148 -5.96 -22.54 5.04
N ALA A 149 -5.70 -23.82 5.25
CA ALA A 149 -5.13 -24.32 6.51
C ALA A 149 -3.61 -24.21 6.51
N LEU A 150 -3.06 -23.77 7.63
CA LEU A 150 -1.62 -23.67 7.90
C LEU A 150 -1.31 -24.53 9.15
N PRO A 151 -1.09 -25.84 8.97
CA PRO A 151 -1.11 -26.82 10.08
C PRO A 151 0.03 -26.67 11.10
N THR A 152 1.15 -26.04 10.74
CA THR A 152 2.30 -25.93 11.65
C THR A 152 3.25 -24.82 11.20
N ALA A 153 4.18 -24.47 12.07
CA ALA A 153 5.23 -23.49 11.78
C ALA A 153 6.01 -23.82 10.50
N GLY A 154 6.41 -22.76 9.79
CA GLY A 154 7.17 -22.81 8.55
C GLY A 154 6.33 -23.03 7.28
N VAL A 155 5.04 -23.29 7.40
CA VAL A 155 4.14 -23.36 6.23
C VAL A 155 4.02 -21.97 5.61
N ARG A 156 4.17 -21.92 4.28
CA ARG A 156 3.99 -20.71 3.45
C ARG A 156 3.10 -21.03 2.26
N LEU A 157 2.09 -20.22 2.06
CA LEU A 157 1.09 -20.42 1.00
C LEU A 157 0.94 -19.15 0.15
N ASP A 158 0.62 -19.34 -1.13
CA ASP A 158 0.26 -18.26 -2.05
C ASP A 158 -1.27 -18.03 -1.99
N ALA A 159 -1.66 -16.88 -1.44
CA ALA A 159 -3.05 -16.43 -1.32
C ALA A 159 -3.44 -15.36 -2.36
N SER A 160 -2.62 -15.14 -3.38
CA SER A 160 -2.81 -14.06 -4.38
C SER A 160 -4.17 -14.09 -5.09
N ARG A 161 -4.81 -15.26 -5.18
CA ARG A 161 -6.18 -15.38 -5.71
C ARG A 161 -7.19 -14.62 -4.88
N GLY A 162 -6.96 -14.46 -3.56
CA GLY A 162 -7.77 -13.65 -2.66
C GLY A 162 -7.55 -12.14 -2.79
N ALA A 163 -6.40 -11.73 -3.34
CA ALA A 163 -6.02 -10.32 -3.48
C ALA A 163 -6.32 -9.73 -4.88
N ARG A 164 -7.24 -10.32 -5.64
CA ARG A 164 -7.51 -9.92 -7.04
C ARG A 164 -8.44 -8.71 -7.19
N TRP A 165 -9.30 -8.47 -6.20
CA TRP A 165 -10.40 -7.51 -6.31
C TRP A 165 -10.17 -6.33 -5.38
N PRO A 166 -10.42 -5.09 -5.82
CA PRO A 166 -10.37 -3.94 -4.94
C PRO A 166 -11.45 -4.02 -3.86
N GLY A 167 -11.20 -3.40 -2.72
CA GLY A 167 -12.10 -3.34 -1.58
C GLY A 167 -11.46 -3.79 -0.27
N VAL A 168 -12.26 -3.87 0.77
CA VAL A 168 -11.84 -4.29 2.11
C VAL A 168 -11.95 -5.82 2.21
N ILE A 169 -10.82 -6.46 2.48
CA ILE A 169 -10.75 -7.89 2.77
C ILE A 169 -10.56 -8.05 4.28
N GLU A 170 -11.52 -8.64 4.93
CA GLU A 170 -11.39 -9.10 6.30
C GLU A 170 -10.76 -10.49 6.31
N VAL A 171 -9.79 -10.70 7.17
CA VAL A 171 -9.10 -11.97 7.40
C VAL A 171 -9.50 -12.52 8.76
N ARG A 172 -9.87 -13.78 8.81
CA ARG A 172 -10.26 -14.48 10.04
C ARG A 172 -9.54 -15.82 10.16
N CYS A 173 -9.36 -16.28 11.38
CA CYS A 173 -9.01 -17.66 11.68
C CYS A 173 -10.25 -18.38 12.22
N ASP A 174 -10.70 -19.45 11.54
CA ASP A 174 -11.89 -20.21 11.98
C ASP A 174 -11.57 -21.06 13.22
N VAL A 175 -10.28 -21.36 13.49
CA VAL A 175 -9.83 -22.10 14.67
C VAL A 175 -9.70 -21.18 15.89
N HIS A 176 -9.20 -19.94 15.67
CA HIS A 176 -8.93 -18.96 16.70
C HIS A 176 -9.76 -17.71 16.44
N GLN A 177 -11.00 -17.71 16.93
CA GLN A 177 -12.01 -16.70 16.58
C GLN A 177 -11.67 -15.28 17.03
N TRP A 178 -10.67 -15.09 17.89
CA TRP A 178 -10.15 -13.78 18.27
C TRP A 178 -9.19 -13.18 17.24
N MET A 179 -8.62 -14.00 16.32
CA MET A 179 -7.69 -13.54 15.30
C MET A 179 -8.44 -12.91 14.13
N SER A 180 -8.19 -11.63 13.90
CA SER A 180 -8.68 -10.88 12.74
C SER A 180 -7.58 -9.98 12.17
N ALA A 181 -7.67 -9.65 10.89
CA ALA A 181 -6.85 -8.66 10.22
C ALA A 181 -7.59 -8.07 9.00
N TYR A 182 -7.06 -7.02 8.42
CA TYR A 182 -7.67 -6.37 7.26
C TYR A 182 -6.64 -6.07 6.17
N ILE A 183 -7.04 -6.28 4.91
CA ILE A 183 -6.26 -5.93 3.73
C ILE A 183 -7.14 -5.05 2.84
N LEU A 184 -6.74 -3.79 2.66
CA LEU A 184 -7.43 -2.88 1.75
C LEU A 184 -6.73 -2.88 0.40
N LEU A 185 -7.48 -3.17 -0.65
CA LEU A 185 -6.95 -3.24 -2.01
C LEU A 185 -7.56 -2.16 -2.89
N PHE A 186 -6.69 -1.42 -3.58
CA PHE A 186 -7.03 -0.28 -4.42
C PHE A 186 -6.67 -0.55 -5.89
N GLU A 187 -7.29 0.20 -6.80
CA GLU A 187 -6.93 0.22 -8.23
C GLU A 187 -5.80 1.21 -8.57
N HIS A 188 -5.27 1.92 -7.56
CA HIS A 188 -4.24 2.94 -7.68
C HIS A 188 -3.23 2.87 -6.52
N PRO A 189 -2.02 3.46 -6.62
CA PRO A 189 -1.00 3.40 -5.58
C PRO A 189 -1.11 4.48 -4.49
N TYR A 190 -2.15 5.33 -4.50
CA TYR A 190 -2.26 6.49 -3.62
C TYR A 190 -2.99 6.16 -2.33
N TYR A 191 -2.33 5.42 -1.47
CA TYR A 191 -2.79 5.03 -0.14
C TYR A 191 -1.61 4.94 0.83
N ALA A 192 -1.88 4.99 2.12
CA ALA A 192 -0.92 4.75 3.19
C ALA A 192 -1.63 4.15 4.41
N VAL A 193 -0.90 3.35 5.20
CA VAL A 193 -1.33 2.90 6.53
C VAL A 193 -0.64 3.77 7.56
N THR A 194 -1.35 4.19 8.59
CA THR A 194 -0.79 5.02 9.66
C THR A 194 0.21 4.24 10.52
N ASP A 195 1.26 4.93 10.94
CA ASP A 195 2.24 4.42 11.91
C ASP A 195 1.72 4.49 13.37
N SER A 196 2.56 4.09 14.33
CA SER A 196 2.24 4.10 15.76
C SER A 196 1.99 5.51 16.36
N LEU A 197 2.26 6.56 15.61
CA LEU A 197 1.97 7.96 15.96
C LEU A 197 0.78 8.52 15.17
N GLY A 198 0.06 7.66 14.43
CA GLY A 198 -1.05 8.05 13.57
C GLY A 198 -0.62 8.77 12.29
N ARG A 199 0.67 8.82 11.95
CA ARG A 199 1.17 9.56 10.80
C ARG A 199 1.08 8.75 9.53
N PHE A 200 0.84 9.44 8.42
CA PHE A 200 0.85 8.86 7.09
C PHE A 200 1.49 9.78 6.07
N ARG A 201 1.91 9.21 4.92
CA ARG A 201 2.41 9.95 3.77
C ARG A 201 2.10 9.21 2.47
N ILE A 202 1.56 9.95 1.48
CA ILE A 202 1.27 9.47 0.13
C ILE A 202 2.11 10.28 -0.83
N GLU A 203 3.00 9.61 -1.56
CA GLU A 203 3.94 10.23 -2.49
C GLU A 203 3.49 10.12 -3.95
N GLY A 204 4.05 10.98 -4.80
CA GLY A 204 3.87 10.92 -6.25
C GLY A 204 2.44 11.19 -6.70
N VAL A 205 1.66 11.92 -5.91
CA VAL A 205 0.27 12.28 -6.24
C VAL A 205 0.27 13.32 -7.35
N PRO A 206 -0.43 13.11 -8.48
CA PRO A 206 -0.55 14.11 -9.52
C PRO A 206 -1.14 15.42 -8.99
N VAL A 207 -0.76 16.55 -9.61
CA VAL A 207 -1.34 17.86 -9.25
C VAL A 207 -2.84 17.84 -9.47
N GLY A 208 -3.62 18.29 -8.46
CA GLY A 208 -5.09 18.28 -8.52
C GLY A 208 -5.73 18.52 -7.16
N THR A 209 -7.06 18.47 -7.15
CA THR A 209 -7.87 18.47 -5.91
C THR A 209 -8.48 17.09 -5.76
N TYR A 210 -8.38 16.53 -4.56
CA TYR A 210 -8.76 15.14 -4.28
C TYR A 210 -9.56 15.04 -2.99
N THR A 211 -10.57 14.17 -2.99
CA THR A 211 -11.18 13.67 -1.77
C THR A 211 -10.23 12.64 -1.16
N VAL A 212 -9.77 12.89 0.05
CA VAL A 212 -8.97 11.97 0.87
C VAL A 212 -9.88 11.30 1.86
N LYS A 213 -9.88 9.97 1.88
CA LYS A 213 -10.61 9.18 2.86
C LYS A 213 -9.66 8.51 3.82
N VAL A 214 -10.12 8.35 5.05
CA VAL A 214 -9.49 7.48 6.05
C VAL A 214 -10.49 6.43 6.50
N TRP A 215 -10.07 5.18 6.46
CA TRP A 215 -10.82 4.02 6.92
C TRP A 215 -10.19 3.45 8.20
N HIS A 216 -11.05 3.04 9.14
CA HIS A 216 -10.65 2.30 10.32
C HIS A 216 -11.68 1.20 10.62
N GLU A 217 -11.23 -0.02 10.96
CA GLU A 217 -12.10 -1.22 11.10
C GLU A 217 -13.28 -1.03 12.07
N THR A 218 -13.07 -0.30 13.14
CA THR A 218 -14.07 -0.09 14.21
C THR A 218 -14.76 1.27 14.14
N LEU A 219 -14.01 2.32 13.72
CA LEU A 219 -14.48 3.70 13.79
C LEU A 219 -15.15 4.16 12.48
N GLY A 220 -15.09 3.35 11.42
CA GLY A 220 -15.69 3.67 10.12
C GLY A 220 -14.80 4.56 9.26
N GLU A 221 -15.40 5.49 8.52
CA GLU A 221 -14.71 6.35 7.56
C GLU A 221 -14.93 7.83 7.86
N LEU A 222 -13.90 8.63 7.57
CA LEU A 222 -13.97 10.09 7.46
C LEU A 222 -13.41 10.50 6.11
N GLU A 223 -13.79 11.70 5.64
CA GLU A 223 -13.28 12.26 4.40
C GLU A 223 -13.10 13.78 4.49
N ASP A 224 -12.15 14.30 3.71
CA ASP A 224 -11.92 15.74 3.53
C ASP A 224 -11.24 15.98 2.18
N GLU A 225 -11.22 17.23 1.71
CA GLU A 225 -10.60 17.61 0.45
C GLU A 225 -9.19 18.17 0.64
N VAL A 226 -8.28 17.86 -0.28
CA VAL A 226 -6.94 18.42 -0.32
C VAL A 226 -6.55 18.83 -1.73
N LYS A 227 -5.83 19.96 -1.85
CA LYS A 227 -5.21 20.41 -3.10
C LYS A 227 -3.74 20.07 -3.10
N VAL A 228 -3.32 19.29 -4.10
CA VAL A 228 -1.92 18.95 -4.35
C VAL A 228 -1.33 19.91 -5.38
N GLU A 229 -0.21 20.53 -5.04
CA GLU A 229 0.56 21.42 -5.90
C GLU A 229 1.91 20.79 -6.27
N PRO A 230 2.55 21.21 -7.37
CA PRO A 230 3.83 20.65 -7.81
C PRO A 230 4.90 20.75 -6.73
N ASP A 231 5.62 19.66 -6.52
CA ASP A 231 6.78 19.57 -5.59
C ASP A 231 6.49 20.01 -4.15
N LYS A 232 5.19 20.07 -3.75
CA LYS A 232 4.78 20.44 -2.39
C LYS A 232 4.13 19.26 -1.68
N THR A 233 4.20 19.33 -0.34
CA THR A 233 3.44 18.45 0.55
C THR A 233 2.18 19.18 1.01
N ALA A 234 1.02 18.66 0.65
CA ALA A 234 -0.26 19.08 1.20
C ALA A 234 -0.48 18.40 2.57
N SER A 235 -1.01 19.14 3.54
CA SER A 235 -1.25 18.63 4.88
C SER A 235 -2.74 18.45 5.14
N ILE A 236 -3.11 17.33 5.78
CA ILE A 236 -4.49 17.01 6.17
C ILE A 236 -4.49 16.24 7.50
N ALA A 237 -5.52 16.40 8.33
CA ALA A 237 -5.63 15.69 9.61
C ALA A 237 -7.06 15.18 9.80
N PHE A 238 -7.17 14.00 10.40
CA PHE A 238 -8.45 13.38 10.72
C PHE A 238 -8.56 13.11 12.23
N LEU A 239 -9.75 13.33 12.80
CA LEU A 239 -10.03 13.08 14.19
C LEU A 239 -11.29 12.22 14.32
N PHE A 240 -11.15 10.99 14.81
CA PHE A 240 -12.26 10.11 15.13
C PHE A 240 -12.78 10.36 16.56
N GLY A 241 -14.08 10.17 16.77
CA GLY A 241 -14.68 10.20 18.10
C GLY A 241 -15.22 11.57 18.55
N GLU A 242 -15.54 12.47 17.61
CA GLU A 242 -16.36 13.68 17.88
C GLU A 242 -17.86 13.38 17.85
#